data_4df77014ad40a7a2cd68cf76a7866762
#
_entry.id   4df77014ad40a7a2cd68cf76a7866762
#
_cell.length_a   1.000
_cell.length_b   1.000
_cell.length_c   1.000
_cell.angle_alpha   90.00
_cell.angle_beta   90.00
_cell.angle_gamma   90.00
#
_symmetry.space_group_name_H-M   'P 1'
#
loop_
_entity.id
_entity.type
_entity.pdbx_description
1 polymer ?
#
loop_
_entity_poly.entity_id
_entity_poly.type
_entity_poly.pdbx_seq_one_letter_code
_entity_poly.pdbx_strand_id
1 'polypeptide(L)'
;MKYHISSSLFVLFCIVLCACNSSSVEKDGIIQPAFDLIERQIGERAADIQLEEIAPENGKETFEVEAKNGTLTLRGSSSVAICYAFHTYLREACSAMKTWSGEHMELPETWPDFSLKKQTTPYEYRYFLNVCTFGYTTPYWDWERWEKEIDWMALRGVNMPLATVASEAIAERVWLKMGLKEEDLSLIHI
;
A
#
# COMPACT_ATOMS: atom_id res chain seq x y z
N MET A 1 11.72 66.06 -11.59
CA MET A 1 12.65 64.92 -11.47
C MET A 1 11.82 63.64 -11.74
N LYS A 2 11.96 63.06 -12.95
CA LYS A 2 11.17 61.88 -13.38
C LYS A 2 11.99 60.64 -13.04
N TYR A 3 11.48 59.77 -12.18
CA TYR A 3 12.10 58.47 -11.86
C TYR A 3 11.72 57.48 -12.94
N HIS A 4 12.69 57.09 -13.76
CA HIS A 4 12.58 55.90 -14.61
C HIS A 4 12.84 54.66 -13.74
N ILE A 5 11.77 53.97 -13.37
CA ILE A 5 11.87 52.64 -12.77
C ILE A 5 12.23 51.71 -13.91
N SER A 6 13.42 51.11 -13.83
CA SER A 6 13.97 50.25 -14.87
C SER A 6 13.09 48.99 -15.03
N SER A 7 12.64 48.73 -16.26
CA SER A 7 11.92 47.51 -16.66
C SER A 7 12.59 46.22 -16.24
N SER A 8 13.89 46.24 -16.00
CA SER A 8 14.69 45.08 -15.56
C SER A 8 14.36 44.62 -14.15
N LEU A 9 13.89 45.52 -13.26
CA LEU A 9 13.51 45.12 -11.88
C LEU A 9 12.16 44.38 -11.83
N PHE A 10 11.29 44.71 -12.76
CA PHE A 10 9.97 44.06 -12.86
C PHE A 10 10.04 42.63 -13.42
N VAL A 11 10.95 42.40 -14.36
CA VAL A 11 11.23 41.06 -14.93
C VAL A 11 11.92 40.15 -13.88
N LEU A 12 12.81 40.71 -13.05
CA LEU A 12 13.43 39.93 -11.99
C LEU A 12 12.46 39.52 -10.87
N PHE A 13 11.48 40.40 -10.57
CA PHE A 13 10.44 40.10 -9.59
C PHE A 13 9.44 39.03 -10.08
N CYS A 14 9.13 38.99 -11.37
CA CYS A 14 8.29 37.93 -11.96
C CYS A 14 8.99 36.57 -12.03
N ILE A 15 10.32 36.56 -12.20
CA ILE A 15 11.09 35.28 -12.23
C ILE A 15 11.17 34.65 -10.83
N VAL A 16 11.24 35.45 -9.78
CA VAL A 16 11.28 34.98 -8.39
C VAL A 16 9.92 34.43 -7.96
N LEU A 17 8.81 34.91 -8.51
CA LEU A 17 7.47 34.38 -8.23
C LEU A 17 7.15 33.07 -8.96
N CYS A 18 7.88 32.74 -10.05
CA CYS A 18 7.75 31.45 -10.73
C CYS A 18 8.57 30.32 -10.11
N ALA A 19 9.46 30.61 -9.15
CA ALA A 19 10.33 29.61 -8.52
C ALA A 19 9.72 28.94 -7.27
N CYS A 20 8.52 29.34 -6.85
CA CYS A 20 7.75 28.62 -5.83
C CYS A 20 6.70 27.71 -6.46
N ASN A 21 7.11 26.91 -7.44
CA ASN A 21 6.41 25.67 -7.71
C ASN A 21 6.86 24.68 -6.63
N SER A 22 6.24 24.74 -5.46
CA SER A 22 6.19 23.58 -4.59
C SER A 22 5.62 22.48 -5.47
N SER A 23 6.46 21.53 -5.88
CA SER A 23 5.98 20.24 -6.30
C SER A 23 5.09 19.76 -5.14
N SER A 24 3.79 19.97 -5.27
CA SER A 24 2.83 19.17 -4.56
C SER A 24 3.23 17.75 -4.93
N VAL A 25 3.80 17.03 -3.99
CA VAL A 25 3.81 15.57 -4.05
C VAL A 25 2.32 15.27 -4.23
N GLU A 26 1.94 14.96 -5.45
CA GLU A 26 0.62 14.42 -5.76
C GLU A 26 0.52 13.25 -4.78
N LYS A 27 -0.38 13.34 -3.80
CA LYS A 27 -0.63 12.22 -2.91
C LYS A 27 -1.10 11.13 -3.84
N ASP A 28 -0.23 10.14 -4.05
CA ASP A 28 -0.61 8.96 -4.80
C ASP A 28 -1.96 8.52 -4.26
N GLY A 29 -2.98 8.60 -5.13
CA GLY A 29 -4.34 8.24 -4.73
C GLY A 29 -4.38 6.77 -4.30
N ILE A 30 -5.48 6.32 -3.76
CA ILE A 30 -5.65 4.92 -3.29
C ILE A 30 -5.54 3.89 -4.42
N ILE A 31 -5.66 4.32 -5.67
CA ILE A 31 -5.66 3.43 -6.85
C ILE A 31 -4.27 2.88 -7.14
N GLN A 32 -3.23 3.74 -7.18
CA GLN A 32 -1.89 3.32 -7.58
C GLN A 32 -1.30 2.23 -6.68
N PRO A 33 -1.33 2.34 -5.34
CA PRO A 33 -0.82 1.26 -4.49
C PRO A 33 -1.58 -0.06 -4.64
N ALA A 34 -2.88 0.00 -4.92
CA ALA A 34 -3.68 -1.20 -5.19
C ALA A 34 -3.31 -1.83 -6.54
N PHE A 35 -3.12 -1.00 -7.58
CA PHE A 35 -2.67 -1.45 -8.89
C PHE A 35 -1.30 -2.13 -8.80
N ASP A 36 -0.32 -1.50 -8.16
CA ASP A 36 1.03 -2.03 -8.02
C ASP A 36 1.04 -3.39 -7.32
N LEU A 37 0.20 -3.56 -6.28
CA LEU A 37 0.05 -4.85 -5.64
C LEU A 37 -0.56 -5.89 -6.59
N ILE A 38 -1.64 -5.54 -7.28
CA ILE A 38 -2.31 -6.45 -8.23
C ILE A 38 -1.35 -6.86 -9.34
N GLU A 39 -0.57 -5.91 -9.88
CA GLU A 39 0.45 -6.17 -10.89
C GLU A 39 1.52 -7.15 -10.39
N ARG A 40 1.99 -7.03 -9.14
CA ARG A 40 2.89 -8.03 -8.56
C ARG A 40 2.27 -9.43 -8.44
N GLN A 41 0.93 -9.53 -8.34
CA GLN A 41 0.26 -10.84 -8.25
C GLN A 41 0.02 -11.50 -9.61
N ILE A 42 -0.32 -10.71 -10.65
CA ILE A 42 -0.80 -11.25 -11.94
C ILE A 42 -0.11 -10.65 -13.17
N GLY A 43 0.92 -9.83 -12.98
CA GLY A 43 1.69 -9.22 -14.07
C GLY A 43 0.86 -8.28 -14.94
N GLU A 44 1.16 -8.26 -16.22
CA GLU A 44 0.55 -7.36 -17.22
C GLU A 44 -0.99 -7.43 -17.27
N ARG A 45 -1.57 -8.54 -16.84
CA ARG A 45 -3.04 -8.67 -16.75
C ARG A 45 -3.72 -7.70 -15.79
N ALA A 46 -2.96 -7.06 -14.89
CA ALA A 46 -3.49 -6.02 -14.03
C ALA A 46 -4.07 -4.83 -14.83
N ALA A 47 -3.51 -4.57 -16.01
CA ALA A 47 -3.98 -3.50 -16.90
C ALA A 47 -5.40 -3.72 -17.45
N ASP A 48 -5.90 -4.98 -17.45
CA ASP A 48 -7.24 -5.33 -17.90
C ASP A 48 -8.31 -5.09 -16.82
N ILE A 49 -7.91 -4.66 -15.62
CA ILE A 49 -8.80 -4.46 -14.47
C ILE A 49 -9.09 -2.97 -14.30
N GLN A 50 -10.36 -2.63 -14.16
CA GLN A 50 -10.79 -1.27 -13.84
C GLN A 50 -10.78 -1.07 -12.31
N LEU A 51 -10.03 -0.06 -11.85
CA LEU A 51 -9.95 0.29 -10.43
C LEU A 51 -10.61 1.66 -10.22
N GLU A 52 -11.49 1.74 -9.23
CA GLU A 52 -12.23 2.97 -8.92
C GLU A 52 -12.26 3.23 -7.41
N GLU A 53 -12.15 4.50 -7.05
CA GLU A 53 -12.35 4.95 -5.68
C GLU A 53 -13.83 5.16 -5.39
N ILE A 54 -14.29 4.72 -4.23
CA ILE A 54 -15.64 4.97 -3.72
C ILE A 54 -15.59 5.54 -2.29
N ALA A 55 -16.63 6.24 -1.89
CA ALA A 55 -16.72 6.73 -0.53
C ALA A 55 -16.92 5.57 0.49
N PRO A 56 -16.37 5.67 1.70
CA PRO A 56 -16.65 4.74 2.77
C PRO A 56 -18.13 4.81 3.18
N GLU A 57 -18.73 3.70 3.55
CA GLU A 57 -20.12 3.63 3.99
C GLU A 57 -20.21 3.78 5.51
N ASN A 58 -20.85 4.84 5.98
CA ASN A 58 -20.94 5.19 7.41
C ASN A 58 -19.56 5.32 8.07
N GLY A 59 -18.57 5.83 7.34
CA GLY A 59 -17.18 6.00 7.82
C GLY A 59 -16.39 4.70 7.89
N LYS A 60 -16.94 3.58 7.37
CA LYS A 60 -16.28 2.27 7.36
C LYS A 60 -15.82 1.87 5.98
N GLU A 61 -14.71 1.17 5.91
CA GLU A 61 -14.18 0.68 4.64
C GLU A 61 -15.18 -0.20 3.92
N THR A 62 -15.32 0.07 2.63
CA THR A 62 -16.29 -0.58 1.75
C THR A 62 -15.59 -0.96 0.46
N PHE A 63 -15.93 -2.12 -0.08
CA PHE A 63 -15.56 -2.49 -1.43
C PHE A 63 -16.75 -2.92 -2.25
N GLU A 64 -16.61 -2.82 -3.57
CA GLU A 64 -17.49 -3.41 -4.56
C GLU A 64 -16.66 -4.16 -5.60
N VAL A 65 -17.17 -5.27 -6.05
CA VAL A 65 -16.58 -6.06 -7.13
C VAL A 65 -17.65 -6.57 -8.06
N GLU A 66 -17.42 -6.44 -9.36
CA GLU A 66 -18.24 -7.04 -10.41
C GLU A 66 -17.39 -7.40 -11.62
N ALA A 67 -17.83 -8.40 -12.36
CA ALA A 67 -17.25 -8.70 -13.66
C ALA A 67 -18.37 -8.98 -14.67
N LYS A 68 -18.26 -8.39 -15.87
CA LYS A 68 -19.27 -8.53 -16.91
C LYS A 68 -18.60 -8.46 -18.27
N ASN A 69 -18.97 -9.44 -19.12
CA ASN A 69 -18.44 -9.53 -20.49
C ASN A 69 -16.90 -9.49 -20.54
N GLY A 70 -16.22 -10.15 -19.60
CA GLY A 70 -14.77 -10.20 -19.54
C GLY A 70 -14.08 -8.96 -18.95
N THR A 71 -14.84 -7.96 -18.48
CA THR A 71 -14.29 -6.77 -17.81
C THR A 71 -14.49 -6.91 -16.31
N LEU A 72 -13.40 -6.90 -15.55
CA LEU A 72 -13.41 -6.89 -14.07
C LEU A 72 -13.30 -5.46 -13.57
N THR A 73 -14.21 -5.06 -12.69
CA THR A 73 -14.20 -3.75 -12.01
C THR A 73 -14.11 -3.95 -10.50
N LEU A 74 -13.11 -3.34 -9.90
CA LEU A 74 -12.87 -3.34 -8.45
C LEU A 74 -13.01 -1.91 -7.93
N ARG A 75 -13.83 -1.72 -6.92
CA ARG A 75 -14.03 -0.42 -6.27
C ARG A 75 -13.72 -0.55 -4.78
N GLY A 76 -13.12 0.48 -4.21
CA GLY A 76 -12.84 0.48 -2.78
C GLY A 76 -12.68 1.88 -2.21
N SER A 77 -12.93 2.01 -0.92
CA SER A 77 -12.75 3.25 -0.16
C SER A 77 -11.31 3.42 0.37
N SER A 78 -10.46 2.44 0.12
CA SER A 78 -9.02 2.45 0.42
C SER A 78 -8.31 1.47 -0.51
N SER A 79 -6.98 1.59 -0.63
CA SER A 79 -6.16 0.62 -1.38
C SER A 79 -6.35 -0.80 -0.84
N VAL A 80 -6.44 -0.96 0.48
CA VAL A 80 -6.67 -2.26 1.13
C VAL A 80 -8.04 -2.82 0.77
N ALA A 81 -9.07 -1.97 0.68
CA ALA A 81 -10.41 -2.40 0.27
C ALA A 81 -10.44 -2.90 -1.18
N ILE A 82 -9.71 -2.23 -2.09
CA ILE A 82 -9.56 -2.68 -3.48
C ILE A 82 -8.82 -4.02 -3.56
N CYS A 83 -7.72 -4.17 -2.81
CA CYS A 83 -6.96 -5.42 -2.75
C CYS A 83 -7.81 -6.58 -2.21
N TYR A 84 -8.65 -6.31 -1.21
CA TYR A 84 -9.55 -7.32 -0.66
C TYR A 84 -10.70 -7.66 -1.63
N ALA A 85 -11.20 -6.69 -2.41
CA ALA A 85 -12.14 -6.94 -3.50
C ALA A 85 -11.53 -7.88 -4.54
N PHE A 86 -10.28 -7.63 -4.96
CA PHE A 86 -9.53 -8.49 -5.87
C PHE A 86 -9.40 -9.92 -5.35
N HIS A 87 -8.95 -10.07 -4.11
CA HIS A 87 -8.84 -11.39 -3.47
C HIS A 87 -10.19 -12.11 -3.38
N THR A 88 -11.26 -11.37 -3.11
CA THR A 88 -12.63 -11.92 -3.06
C THR A 88 -13.04 -12.48 -4.42
N TYR A 89 -12.77 -11.73 -5.49
CA TYR A 89 -13.04 -12.16 -6.85
C TYR A 89 -12.22 -13.39 -7.24
N LEU A 90 -10.92 -13.38 -6.98
CA LEU A 90 -10.06 -14.53 -7.27
C LEU A 90 -10.60 -15.80 -6.63
N ARG A 91 -10.97 -15.72 -5.37
CA ARG A 91 -11.47 -16.88 -4.60
C ARG A 91 -12.84 -17.36 -5.06
N GLU A 92 -13.76 -16.45 -5.32
CA GLU A 92 -15.18 -16.81 -5.55
C GLU A 92 -15.52 -17.02 -7.03
N ALA A 93 -14.82 -16.35 -7.95
CA ALA A 93 -15.07 -16.47 -9.39
C ALA A 93 -14.01 -17.31 -10.12
N CYS A 94 -12.73 -17.23 -9.70
CA CYS A 94 -11.65 -17.89 -10.40
C CYS A 94 -11.17 -19.18 -9.72
N SER A 95 -11.66 -19.51 -8.54
CA SER A 95 -11.14 -20.61 -7.69
C SER A 95 -9.63 -20.47 -7.43
N ALA A 96 -9.10 -19.25 -7.52
CA ALA A 96 -7.70 -18.92 -7.29
C ALA A 96 -7.51 -18.32 -5.90
N MET A 97 -6.41 -18.67 -5.25
CA MET A 97 -6.15 -18.19 -3.91
C MET A 97 -4.65 -18.16 -3.60
N LYS A 98 -4.24 -17.10 -2.90
CA LYS A 98 -2.92 -17.01 -2.29
C LYS A 98 -3.06 -17.15 -0.79
N THR A 99 -2.41 -18.17 -0.23
CA THR A 99 -2.37 -18.42 1.22
C THR A 99 -1.00 -18.08 1.77
N TRP A 100 -0.86 -18.10 3.08
CA TRP A 100 0.43 -17.83 3.72
C TRP A 100 1.50 -18.89 3.40
N SER A 101 1.08 -20.14 3.19
CA SER A 101 1.96 -21.31 2.98
C SER A 101 2.00 -21.80 1.52
N GLY A 102 1.27 -21.16 0.61
CA GLY A 102 1.24 -21.56 -0.79
C GLY A 102 0.17 -20.84 -1.58
N GLU A 103 0.16 -21.05 -2.89
CA GLU A 103 -0.75 -20.39 -3.80
C GLU A 103 -1.28 -21.31 -4.89
N HIS A 104 -2.50 -21.05 -5.34
CA HIS A 104 -3.10 -21.58 -6.54
C HIS A 104 -3.61 -20.39 -7.36
N MET A 105 -2.85 -20.00 -8.40
CA MET A 105 -3.07 -18.78 -9.18
C MET A 105 -3.23 -19.11 -10.67
N GLU A 106 -3.87 -20.23 -10.98
CA GLU A 106 -4.27 -20.57 -12.35
C GLU A 106 -5.49 -19.73 -12.73
N LEU A 107 -5.25 -18.64 -13.45
CA LEU A 107 -6.31 -17.71 -13.81
C LEU A 107 -6.92 -18.06 -15.17
N PRO A 108 -8.26 -17.94 -15.34
CA PRO A 108 -8.94 -18.09 -16.62
C PRO A 108 -8.41 -17.04 -17.63
N GLU A 109 -8.45 -17.35 -18.93
CA GLU A 109 -8.03 -16.43 -20.00
C GLU A 109 -8.87 -15.14 -19.99
N THR A 110 -10.16 -15.25 -19.76
CA THR A 110 -11.09 -14.11 -19.62
C THR A 110 -11.66 -14.08 -18.20
N TRP A 111 -11.92 -12.89 -17.69
CA TRP A 111 -12.52 -12.72 -16.38
C TRP A 111 -13.94 -13.28 -16.38
N PRO A 112 -14.25 -14.34 -15.58
CA PRO A 112 -15.60 -14.86 -15.42
C PRO A 112 -16.59 -13.82 -14.95
N ASP A 113 -17.81 -13.85 -15.46
CA ASP A 113 -18.88 -12.98 -15.01
C ASP A 113 -19.13 -13.16 -13.50
N PHE A 114 -19.27 -12.06 -12.80
CA PHE A 114 -19.48 -12.01 -11.36
C PHE A 114 -20.47 -10.91 -11.03
N SER A 115 -21.59 -11.26 -10.40
CA SER A 115 -22.60 -10.29 -10.01
C SER A 115 -22.05 -9.30 -9.00
N LEU A 116 -22.48 -8.05 -9.08
CA LEU A 116 -22.05 -7.01 -8.15
C LEU A 116 -22.16 -7.50 -6.70
N LYS A 117 -21.03 -7.52 -6.03
CA LYS A 117 -20.91 -7.79 -4.60
C LYS A 117 -20.35 -6.56 -3.91
N LYS A 118 -21.12 -6.02 -2.99
CA LYS A 118 -20.71 -4.93 -2.10
C LYS A 118 -20.58 -5.45 -0.68
N GLN A 119 -19.54 -5.04 0.03
CA GLN A 119 -19.35 -5.37 1.43
C GLN A 119 -18.67 -4.21 2.17
N THR A 120 -19.23 -3.91 3.35
CA THR A 120 -18.69 -2.93 4.30
C THR A 120 -18.18 -3.67 5.53
N THR A 121 -16.95 -3.41 5.95
CA THR A 121 -16.40 -4.04 7.15
C THR A 121 -17.05 -3.49 8.41
N PRO A 122 -17.38 -4.32 9.40
CA PRO A 122 -17.83 -3.84 10.71
C PRO A 122 -16.66 -3.33 11.58
N TYR A 123 -15.41 -3.66 11.22
CA TYR A 123 -14.22 -3.40 12.02
C TYR A 123 -13.42 -2.22 11.46
N GLU A 124 -13.08 -1.27 12.30
CA GLU A 124 -12.21 -0.14 11.98
C GLU A 124 -10.75 -0.61 11.84
N TYR A 125 -10.29 -1.43 12.79
CA TYR A 125 -8.93 -1.97 12.81
C TYR A 125 -8.93 -3.47 12.57
N ARG A 126 -8.11 -3.91 11.63
CA ARG A 126 -7.87 -5.32 11.30
C ARG A 126 -6.39 -5.59 11.49
N TYR A 127 -6.06 -6.02 12.69
CA TYR A 127 -4.71 -6.17 13.18
C TYR A 127 -4.08 -7.51 12.77
N PHE A 128 -2.83 -7.47 12.44
CA PHE A 128 -1.92 -8.58 12.20
C PHE A 128 -0.51 -8.06 12.46
N LEU A 129 0.28 -8.63 13.13
CA LEU A 129 1.04 -9.79 13.34
C LEU A 129 1.19 -10.05 14.87
N ASN A 130 1.61 -11.25 15.27
CA ASN A 130 1.94 -11.55 16.66
C ASN A 130 3.25 -10.85 17.06
N VAL A 131 3.27 -10.24 18.26
CA VAL A 131 4.45 -9.52 18.79
C VAL A 131 5.70 -10.40 18.90
N CYS A 132 5.55 -11.71 19.07
CA CYS A 132 6.69 -12.62 19.18
C CYS A 132 7.29 -13.06 17.85
N THR A 133 6.57 -12.92 16.72
CA THR A 133 6.99 -13.46 15.43
C THR A 133 8.28 -12.88 14.90
N PHE A 134 8.58 -11.61 15.19
CA PHE A 134 9.83 -10.98 14.78
C PHE A 134 11.06 -11.60 15.47
N GLY A 135 10.89 -12.29 16.61
CA GLY A 135 11.96 -12.97 17.33
C GLY A 135 12.25 -14.41 16.82
N TYR A 136 11.33 -15.01 16.04
CA TYR A 136 11.52 -16.40 15.59
C TYR A 136 11.10 -16.68 14.14
N THR A 137 10.19 -15.90 13.55
CA THR A 137 9.72 -16.13 12.17
C THR A 137 10.33 -15.13 11.21
N THR A 138 10.35 -13.84 11.56
CA THR A 138 10.68 -12.75 10.65
C THR A 138 12.09 -12.17 10.75
N PRO A 139 12.99 -12.57 11.69
CA PRO A 139 14.31 -11.95 11.83
C PRO A 139 15.19 -12.05 10.60
N TYR A 140 14.98 -13.10 9.81
CA TYR A 140 15.80 -13.41 8.64
C TYR A 140 15.13 -13.07 7.30
N TRP A 141 13.98 -12.40 7.35
CA TRP A 141 13.28 -12.01 6.14
C TRP A 141 13.97 -10.82 5.50
N ASP A 142 14.29 -10.94 4.24
CA ASP A 142 14.70 -9.84 3.37
C ASP A 142 13.47 -9.03 2.90
N TRP A 143 13.73 -7.98 2.11
CA TRP A 143 12.66 -7.14 1.60
C TRP A 143 11.70 -7.92 0.69
N GLU A 144 12.21 -8.81 -0.15
CA GLU A 144 11.34 -9.60 -1.05
C GLU A 144 10.34 -10.46 -0.27
N ARG A 145 10.77 -11.06 0.84
CA ARG A 145 9.86 -11.82 1.71
C ARG A 145 8.89 -10.92 2.46
N TRP A 146 9.35 -9.74 2.90
CA TRP A 146 8.46 -8.75 3.56
C TRP A 146 7.43 -8.20 2.59
N GLU A 147 7.77 -7.87 1.35
CA GLU A 147 6.83 -7.40 0.34
C GLU A 147 5.71 -8.42 0.09
N LYS A 148 6.06 -9.72 -0.03
CA LYS A 148 5.07 -10.80 -0.14
C LYS A 148 4.11 -10.86 1.06
N GLU A 149 4.62 -10.62 2.27
CA GLU A 149 3.80 -10.60 3.48
C GLU A 149 2.87 -9.39 3.53
N ILE A 150 3.37 -8.21 3.15
CA ILE A 150 2.57 -6.98 3.10
C ILE A 150 1.45 -7.12 2.05
N ASP A 151 1.77 -7.64 0.89
CA ASP A 151 0.78 -7.94 -0.15
C ASP A 151 -0.27 -8.93 0.34
N TRP A 152 0.16 -10.00 0.98
CA TRP A 152 -0.76 -10.99 1.56
C TRP A 152 -1.68 -10.35 2.61
N MET A 153 -1.15 -9.50 3.48
CA MET A 153 -1.94 -8.76 4.46
C MET A 153 -2.99 -7.87 3.80
N ALA A 154 -2.61 -7.10 2.79
CA ALA A 154 -3.53 -6.22 2.05
C ALA A 154 -4.63 -7.01 1.33
N LEU A 155 -4.29 -8.15 0.70
CA LEU A 155 -5.26 -9.08 0.09
C LEU A 155 -6.23 -9.68 1.11
N ARG A 156 -5.89 -9.70 2.39
CA ARG A 156 -6.74 -10.16 3.51
C ARG A 156 -7.47 -9.03 4.23
N GLY A 157 -7.31 -7.80 3.75
CA GLY A 157 -7.96 -6.64 4.34
C GLY A 157 -7.33 -6.16 5.64
N VAL A 158 -6.11 -6.57 5.96
CA VAL A 158 -5.37 -6.07 7.13
C VAL A 158 -4.97 -4.62 6.87
N ASN A 159 -5.33 -3.72 7.78
CA ASN A 159 -4.99 -2.30 7.70
C ASN A 159 -4.15 -1.81 8.89
N MET A 160 -3.81 -2.69 9.81
CA MET A 160 -3.03 -2.37 11.01
C MET A 160 -1.99 -3.47 11.29
N PRO A 161 -0.94 -3.60 10.47
CA PRO A 161 0.14 -4.54 10.76
C PRO A 161 1.01 -4.06 11.91
N LEU A 162 1.50 -4.99 12.74
CA LEU A 162 2.50 -4.70 13.75
C LEU A 162 3.88 -4.56 13.10
N ALA A 163 4.43 -3.35 13.09
CA ALA A 163 5.73 -3.04 12.50
C ALA A 163 6.81 -2.91 13.60
N THR A 164 7.17 -4.02 14.25
CA THR A 164 8.25 -4.05 15.24
C THR A 164 9.61 -4.36 14.65
N VAL A 165 9.67 -4.61 13.35
CA VAL A 165 10.90 -4.95 12.62
C VAL A 165 11.85 -3.77 12.63
N ALA A 166 13.16 -4.09 12.81
CA ALA A 166 14.23 -3.09 12.91
C ALA A 166 14.17 -2.20 14.17
N SER A 167 13.44 -2.58 15.20
CA SER A 167 13.44 -1.88 16.50
C SER A 167 14.84 -1.86 17.13
N GLU A 168 15.63 -2.92 16.94
CA GLU A 168 16.99 -3.05 17.40
C GLU A 168 17.91 -2.00 16.77
N ALA A 169 17.84 -1.81 15.46
CA ALA A 169 18.63 -0.80 14.76
C ALA A 169 18.24 0.63 15.15
N ILE A 170 16.99 0.86 15.52
CA ILE A 170 16.53 2.16 16.03
C ILE A 170 17.03 2.33 17.48
N ALA A 171 16.91 1.32 18.31
CA ALA A 171 17.38 1.33 19.70
C ALA A 171 18.89 1.60 19.78
N GLU A 172 19.69 0.91 18.94
CA GLU A 172 21.13 1.14 18.80
C GLU A 172 21.44 2.61 18.51
N ARG A 173 20.80 3.20 17.51
CA ARG A 173 21.00 4.62 17.15
C ARG A 173 20.63 5.57 18.29
N VAL A 174 19.59 5.24 19.07
CA VAL A 174 19.19 6.03 20.23
C VAL A 174 20.23 5.90 21.34
N TRP A 175 20.69 4.72 21.65
CA TRP A 175 21.66 4.47 22.71
C TRP A 175 23.02 5.12 22.41
N LEU A 176 23.49 5.05 21.16
CA LEU A 176 24.72 5.76 20.73
C LEU A 176 24.55 7.28 20.89
N LYS A 177 23.40 7.85 20.56
CA LYS A 177 23.10 9.28 20.79
C LYS A 177 23.01 9.63 22.27
N MET A 178 22.66 8.68 23.12
CA MET A 178 22.65 8.88 24.58
C MET A 178 24.04 8.72 25.23
N GLY A 179 25.07 8.41 24.42
CA GLY A 179 26.46 8.35 24.86
C GLY A 179 26.98 6.95 25.20
N LEU A 180 26.21 5.89 24.89
CA LEU A 180 26.73 4.53 24.93
C LEU A 180 27.71 4.31 23.75
N LYS A 181 28.67 3.46 23.91
CA LYS A 181 29.61 3.09 22.85
C LYS A 181 29.20 1.78 22.19
N GLU A 182 29.65 1.55 20.94
CA GLU A 182 29.39 0.31 20.23
C GLU A 182 29.82 -0.94 21.02
N GLU A 183 30.97 -0.86 21.73
CA GLU A 183 31.48 -1.93 22.57
C GLU A 183 30.52 -2.31 23.72
N ASP A 184 29.76 -1.32 24.24
CA ASP A 184 28.77 -1.55 25.30
C ASP A 184 27.52 -2.25 24.74
N LEU A 185 27.21 -2.01 23.45
CA LEU A 185 26.03 -2.59 22.78
C LEU A 185 26.25 -4.02 22.34
N SER A 186 27.51 -4.42 22.12
CA SER A 186 27.84 -5.80 21.72
C SER A 186 27.45 -6.85 22.78
N LEU A 187 27.30 -6.45 24.02
CA LEU A 187 26.84 -7.30 25.13
C LEU A 187 25.32 -7.51 25.16
N ILE A 188 24.57 -6.70 24.41
CA ILE A 188 23.09 -6.74 24.38
C ILE A 188 22.59 -7.66 23.26
N HIS A 189 23.42 -7.98 22.30
CA HIS A 189 23.15 -8.87 21.17
C HIS A 189 23.50 -10.34 21.45
N ILE A 190 23.32 -10.81 22.66
CA ILE A 190 23.48 -12.23 22.96
C ILE A 190 22.22 -13.01 22.61
#